data_23c36b736b6e63baa4a6bc86e751a67f
#
_entry.id   23c36b736b6e63baa4a6bc86e751a67f
#
_cell.length_a   1.000
_cell.length_b   1.000
_cell.length_c   1.000
_cell.angle_alpha   90.00
_cell.angle_beta   90.00
_cell.angle_gamma   90.00
#
_symmetry.space_group_name_H-M   'P 1'
#
loop_
_entity.id
_entity.type
_entity.pdbx_description
1 polymer ?
#
loop_
_entity_poly.entity_id
_entity_poly.type
_entity_poly.pdbx_seq_one_letter_code
_entity_poly.pdbx_strand_id
1 'polypeptide(L)'
;VGVIRGGEATNVVTDHVFVRVEARSHNRPFRERIVQEIEKAFQRAVKHVKNEQGQVGAVSITGHLDYEAFCLKPTEPCVKIAESVISAQGATPISAIADGGVDANWITEHGIPTVSLGCGQANAHMVTESLDLQQYLLACNIGLSIAQGFGA
;
A
#
# COMPACT_ATOMS: atom_id res chain seq x y z
N VAL A 1 3.79 -11.40 5.11
CA VAL A 1 4.94 -12.05 4.46
C VAL A 1 4.58 -12.27 3.00
N GLY A 2 5.32 -11.67 2.09
CA GLY A 2 5.07 -11.79 0.66
C GLY A 2 6.00 -12.79 -0.04
N VAL A 3 7.22 -12.96 0.47
CA VAL A 3 8.21 -13.86 -0.14
C VAL A 3 8.99 -14.59 0.95
N ILE A 4 9.20 -15.89 0.73
CA ILE A 4 10.17 -16.70 1.46
C ILE A 4 10.99 -17.47 0.41
N ARG A 5 12.31 -17.39 0.48
CA ARG A 5 13.24 -18.08 -0.44
C ARG A 5 14.38 -18.67 0.37
N GLY A 6 14.75 -19.92 0.08
CA GLY A 6 15.87 -20.61 0.68
C GLY A 6 15.83 -22.09 0.38
N GLY A 7 17.01 -22.73 0.45
CA GLY A 7 17.20 -24.15 0.15
C GLY A 7 17.31 -24.45 -1.34
N GLU A 8 18.10 -25.47 -1.67
CA GLU A 8 18.35 -25.94 -3.04
C GLU A 8 17.88 -27.38 -3.25
N ALA A 9 17.84 -28.19 -2.18
CA ALA A 9 17.46 -29.59 -2.25
C ALA A 9 16.71 -30.04 -0.98
N THR A 10 15.87 -31.05 -1.12
CA THR A 10 15.01 -31.56 -0.04
C THR A 10 15.74 -32.28 1.09
N ASN A 11 16.94 -32.71 0.83
CA ASN A 11 17.81 -33.47 1.76
C ASN A 11 19.00 -32.65 2.30
N VAL A 12 19.01 -31.35 2.05
CA VAL A 12 20.05 -30.42 2.53
C VAL A 12 19.41 -29.40 3.46
N VAL A 13 19.99 -29.21 4.64
CA VAL A 13 19.61 -28.12 5.55
C VAL A 13 20.14 -26.82 4.96
N THR A 14 19.25 -25.87 4.66
CA THR A 14 19.64 -24.60 4.08
C THR A 14 20.44 -23.75 5.08
N ASP A 15 21.47 -23.09 4.60
CA ASP A 15 22.31 -22.17 5.37
C ASP A 15 21.74 -20.74 5.39
N HIS A 16 20.88 -20.42 4.43
CA HIS A 16 20.29 -19.07 4.30
C HIS A 16 18.82 -19.12 3.87
N VAL A 17 18.01 -18.31 4.55
CA VAL A 17 16.60 -18.05 4.17
C VAL A 17 16.37 -16.55 4.07
N PHE A 18 15.87 -16.09 2.93
CA PHE A 18 15.42 -14.72 2.72
C PHE A 18 13.92 -14.62 2.94
N VAL A 19 13.49 -13.63 3.72
CA VAL A 19 12.06 -13.35 3.98
C VAL A 19 11.78 -11.88 3.69
N ARG A 20 10.80 -11.61 2.82
CA ARG A 20 10.31 -10.26 2.55
C ARG A 20 8.94 -10.05 3.19
N VAL A 21 8.85 -9.01 4.00
CA VAL A 21 7.65 -8.65 4.74
C VAL A 21 7.30 -7.19 4.47
N GLU A 22 6.02 -6.90 4.40
CA GLU A 22 5.49 -5.54 4.29
C GLU A 22 4.42 -5.34 5.36
N ALA A 23 4.37 -4.15 5.95
CA ALA A 23 3.35 -3.72 6.90
C ALA A 23 2.78 -2.38 6.46
N ARG A 24 1.44 -2.29 6.36
CA ARG A 24 0.71 -1.06 6.03
C ARG A 24 -0.29 -0.72 7.11
N SER A 25 -0.47 0.55 7.40
CA SER A 25 -1.54 1.08 8.25
C SER A 25 -1.65 2.58 8.09
N HIS A 26 -2.87 3.11 8.08
CA HIS A 26 -3.12 4.55 8.22
C HIS A 26 -2.75 5.09 9.61
N ASN A 27 -2.63 4.23 10.60
CA ASN A 27 -2.15 4.58 11.94
C ASN A 27 -0.64 4.32 12.04
N ARG A 28 0.16 5.36 11.94
CA ARG A 28 1.62 5.29 12.00
C ARG A 28 2.15 4.57 13.25
N PRO A 29 1.74 4.92 14.48
CA PRO A 29 2.21 4.22 15.68
C PRO A 29 1.86 2.72 15.67
N PHE A 30 0.72 2.35 15.10
CA PHE A 30 0.34 0.95 14.96
C PHE A 30 1.23 0.21 13.95
N ARG A 31 1.51 0.83 12.80
CA ARG A 31 2.43 0.28 11.80
C ARG A 31 3.83 0.06 12.37
N GLU A 32 4.38 1.05 13.07
CA GLU A 32 5.70 0.98 13.71
C GLU A 32 5.74 -0.17 14.74
N ARG A 33 4.67 -0.34 15.53
CA ARG A 33 4.55 -1.46 16.46
C ARG A 33 4.53 -2.82 15.75
N ILE A 34 3.81 -2.95 14.63
CA ILE A 34 3.81 -4.19 13.83
C ILE A 34 5.24 -4.53 13.38
N VAL A 35 5.97 -3.57 12.83
CA VAL A 35 7.36 -3.77 12.39
C VAL A 35 8.24 -4.23 13.56
N GLN A 36 8.17 -3.55 14.70
CA GLN A 36 8.93 -3.92 15.89
C GLN A 36 8.60 -5.34 16.39
N GLU A 37 7.33 -5.74 16.36
CA GLU A 37 6.94 -7.09 16.79
C GLU A 37 7.44 -8.16 15.82
N ILE A 38 7.46 -7.88 14.53
CA ILE A 38 8.08 -8.75 13.51
C ILE A 38 9.58 -8.91 13.79
N GLU A 39 10.31 -7.81 13.96
CA GLU A 39 11.74 -7.84 14.29
C GLU A 39 12.04 -8.63 15.55
N LYS A 40 11.29 -8.36 16.63
CA LYS A 40 11.42 -9.10 17.90
C LYS A 40 11.12 -10.59 17.72
N ALA A 41 10.14 -10.96 16.90
CA ALA A 41 9.80 -12.35 16.64
C ALA A 41 10.97 -13.10 15.98
N PHE A 42 11.58 -12.51 14.95
CA PHE A 42 12.77 -13.09 14.31
C PHE A 42 13.96 -13.19 15.27
N GLN A 43 14.22 -12.13 16.04
CA GLN A 43 15.30 -12.13 17.03
C GLN A 43 15.10 -13.17 18.15
N ARG A 44 13.86 -13.40 18.59
CA ARG A 44 13.53 -14.46 19.55
C ARG A 44 13.73 -15.85 18.93
N ALA A 45 13.23 -16.06 17.71
CA ALA A 45 13.32 -17.34 17.02
C ALA A 45 14.78 -17.81 16.85
N VAL A 46 15.65 -16.90 16.41
CA VAL A 46 17.09 -17.17 16.24
C VAL A 46 17.76 -17.62 17.55
N LYS A 47 17.41 -17.02 18.69
CA LYS A 47 17.96 -17.39 19.99
C LYS A 47 17.38 -18.70 20.54
N HIS A 48 16.17 -19.05 20.12
CA HIS A 48 15.47 -20.23 20.63
C HIS A 48 15.87 -21.52 19.91
N VAL A 49 16.10 -21.44 18.59
CA VAL A 49 16.47 -22.61 17.77
C VAL A 49 17.98 -22.82 17.82
N LYS A 50 18.39 -24.03 18.24
CA LYS A 50 19.79 -24.44 18.35
C LYS A 50 20.05 -25.70 17.53
N ASN A 51 21.25 -25.81 16.97
CA ASN A 51 21.72 -27.06 16.38
C ASN A 51 22.17 -28.05 17.46
N GLU A 52 22.63 -29.24 17.05
CA GLU A 52 23.11 -30.28 17.95
C GLU A 52 24.32 -29.87 18.81
N GLN A 53 25.11 -28.90 18.34
CA GLN A 53 26.26 -28.34 19.07
C GLN A 53 25.84 -27.14 19.97
N GLY A 54 24.54 -26.81 20.05
CA GLY A 54 24.04 -25.73 20.87
C GLY A 54 24.22 -24.32 20.25
N GLN A 55 24.68 -24.25 18.99
CA GLN A 55 24.85 -22.99 18.27
C GLN A 55 23.51 -22.47 17.76
N VAL A 56 23.39 -21.15 17.68
CA VAL A 56 22.21 -20.44 17.16
C VAL A 56 22.51 -19.87 15.78
N GLY A 57 21.47 -19.64 15.00
CA GLY A 57 21.59 -18.91 13.73
C GLY A 57 21.85 -17.41 13.94
N ALA A 58 21.91 -16.68 12.86
CA ALA A 58 21.94 -15.23 12.85
C ALA A 58 20.77 -14.68 12.04
N VAL A 59 20.32 -13.48 12.36
CA VAL A 59 19.33 -12.74 11.56
C VAL A 59 19.84 -11.34 11.31
N SER A 60 19.78 -10.91 10.04
CA SER A 60 20.00 -9.53 9.63
C SER A 60 18.66 -8.99 9.15
N ILE A 61 18.22 -7.86 9.70
CA ILE A 61 16.95 -7.22 9.35
C ILE A 61 17.27 -5.84 8.79
N THR A 62 16.81 -5.57 7.59
CA THR A 62 16.86 -4.26 6.95
C THR A 62 15.46 -3.85 6.56
N GLY A 63 15.13 -2.58 6.70
CA GLY A 63 13.83 -2.07 6.32
C GLY A 63 13.88 -0.56 6.08
N HIS A 64 12.91 -0.06 5.34
CA HIS A 64 12.70 1.36 5.11
C HIS A 64 11.20 1.63 4.98
N LEU A 65 10.83 2.88 5.10
CA LEU A 65 9.49 3.36 4.80
C LEU A 65 9.45 3.74 3.33
N ASP A 66 8.54 3.14 2.58
CA ASP A 66 8.34 3.49 1.17
C ASP A 66 7.61 4.83 1.04
N TYR A 67 6.52 5.02 1.79
CA TYR A 67 5.72 6.25 1.82
C TYR A 67 4.85 6.29 3.07
N GLU A 68 4.42 7.50 3.46
CA GLU A 68 3.43 7.68 4.51
C GLU A 68 2.00 7.53 3.99
N ALA A 69 1.11 7.05 4.86
CA ALA A 69 -0.31 7.09 4.59
C ALA A 69 -0.85 8.52 4.77
N PHE A 70 -1.83 8.90 3.97
CA PHE A 70 -2.53 10.18 4.11
C PHE A 70 -4.04 9.99 4.09
N CYS A 71 -4.74 10.98 4.58
CA CYS A 71 -6.20 11.08 4.47
C CYS A 71 -6.56 12.55 4.32
N LEU A 72 -7.15 12.91 3.19
CA LEU A 72 -7.60 14.27 2.93
C LEU A 72 -8.89 14.58 3.71
N LYS A 73 -9.00 15.83 4.14
CA LYS A 73 -10.27 16.32 4.72
C LYS A 73 -11.30 16.53 3.61
N PRO A 74 -12.59 16.30 3.88
CA PRO A 74 -13.64 16.58 2.90
C PRO A 74 -13.71 18.06 2.47
N THR A 75 -13.07 18.95 3.24
CA THR A 75 -13.02 20.40 2.96
C THR A 75 -11.85 20.81 2.07
N GLU A 76 -10.95 19.89 1.73
CA GLU A 76 -9.82 20.20 0.86
C GLU A 76 -10.30 20.63 -0.54
N PRO A 77 -9.72 21.67 -1.13
CA PRO A 77 -10.14 22.17 -2.44
C PRO A 77 -10.13 21.11 -3.54
N CYS A 78 -9.11 20.27 -3.61
CA CYS A 78 -9.03 19.20 -4.60
C CYS A 78 -10.16 18.16 -4.43
N VAL A 79 -10.60 17.87 -3.21
CA VAL A 79 -11.74 16.98 -2.95
C VAL A 79 -13.03 17.63 -3.43
N LYS A 80 -13.25 18.93 -3.14
CA LYS A 80 -14.45 19.66 -3.57
C LYS A 80 -14.55 19.78 -5.09
N ILE A 81 -13.42 20.05 -5.76
CA ILE A 81 -13.37 20.08 -7.23
C ILE A 81 -13.74 18.70 -7.79
N ALA A 82 -13.16 17.63 -7.27
CA ALA A 82 -13.45 16.27 -7.71
C ALA A 82 -14.95 15.92 -7.51
N GLU A 83 -15.53 16.19 -6.34
CA GLU A 83 -16.95 15.97 -6.05
C GLU A 83 -17.86 16.75 -7.01
N SER A 84 -17.53 18.02 -7.27
CA SER A 84 -18.28 18.88 -8.19
C SER A 84 -18.27 18.34 -9.62
N VAL A 85 -17.09 17.96 -10.13
CA VAL A 85 -16.95 17.43 -11.49
C VAL A 85 -17.61 16.07 -11.65
N ILE A 86 -17.47 15.18 -10.67
CA ILE A 86 -18.15 13.87 -10.68
C ILE A 86 -19.67 14.07 -10.76
N SER A 87 -20.22 14.99 -9.95
CA SER A 87 -21.65 15.30 -9.96
C SER A 87 -22.10 15.90 -11.29
N ALA A 88 -21.30 16.79 -11.90
CA ALA A 88 -21.59 17.36 -13.19
C ALA A 88 -21.60 16.34 -14.34
N GLN A 89 -20.88 15.22 -14.20
CA GLN A 89 -20.91 14.09 -15.12
C GLN A 89 -22.07 13.11 -14.86
N GLY A 90 -22.99 13.45 -13.95
CA GLY A 90 -24.15 12.63 -13.62
C GLY A 90 -23.87 11.44 -12.69
N ALA A 91 -22.68 11.39 -12.10
CA ALA A 91 -22.33 10.35 -11.13
C ALA A 91 -22.46 10.86 -9.68
N THR A 92 -22.59 9.95 -8.74
CA THR A 92 -22.62 10.29 -7.30
C THR A 92 -21.20 10.15 -6.74
N PRO A 93 -20.59 11.21 -6.19
CA PRO A 93 -19.29 11.11 -5.55
C PRO A 93 -19.38 10.26 -4.29
N ILE A 94 -18.46 9.34 -4.14
CA ILE A 94 -18.32 8.47 -2.97
C ILE A 94 -16.93 8.66 -2.39
N SER A 95 -16.86 9.23 -1.19
CA SER A 95 -15.61 9.33 -0.45
C SER A 95 -15.25 7.97 0.15
N ALA A 96 -14.06 7.48 -0.15
CA ALA A 96 -13.55 6.20 0.35
C ALA A 96 -12.12 6.34 0.87
N ILE A 97 -11.76 5.49 1.82
CA ILE A 97 -10.38 5.30 2.26
C ILE A 97 -9.87 4.05 1.55
N ALA A 98 -8.76 4.17 0.83
CA ALA A 98 -8.10 3.07 0.15
C ALA A 98 -6.82 2.67 0.88
N ASP A 99 -6.53 1.37 0.91
CA ASP A 99 -5.34 0.82 1.57
C ASP A 99 -4.16 0.63 0.60
N GLY A 100 -4.31 1.10 -0.65
CA GLY A 100 -3.27 1.05 -1.68
C GLY A 100 -2.23 2.16 -1.52
N GLY A 101 -1.04 1.92 -2.07
CA GLY A 101 -0.02 2.96 -2.27
C GLY A 101 -0.10 3.47 -3.71
N VAL A 102 -0.11 4.79 -3.86
CA VAL A 102 -0.14 5.48 -5.15
C VAL A 102 0.76 6.71 -5.09
N ASP A 103 1.06 7.33 -6.23
CA ASP A 103 1.89 8.52 -6.30
C ASP A 103 1.37 9.68 -5.45
N ALA A 104 0.05 9.73 -5.21
CA ALA A 104 -0.58 10.71 -4.32
C ALA A 104 -0.02 10.69 -2.88
N ASN A 105 0.50 9.54 -2.40
CA ASN A 105 1.16 9.46 -1.10
C ASN A 105 2.39 10.37 -1.05
N TRP A 106 3.27 10.27 -2.07
CA TRP A 106 4.48 11.08 -2.18
C TRP A 106 4.18 12.56 -2.39
N ILE A 107 3.23 12.87 -3.28
CA ILE A 107 2.87 14.24 -3.59
C ILE A 107 2.27 14.92 -2.37
N THR A 108 1.39 14.23 -1.63
CA THR A 108 0.77 14.76 -0.41
C THR A 108 1.80 14.94 0.71
N GLU A 109 2.75 14.03 0.85
CA GLU A 109 3.86 14.15 1.83
C GLU A 109 4.71 15.42 1.57
N HIS A 110 4.84 15.85 0.32
CA HIS A 110 5.50 17.10 -0.05
C HIS A 110 4.62 18.35 0.09
N GLY A 111 3.47 18.23 0.75
CA GLY A 111 2.59 19.36 1.06
C GLY A 111 1.62 19.74 -0.06
N ILE A 112 1.44 18.90 -1.07
CA ILE A 112 0.48 19.09 -2.16
C ILE A 112 -0.70 18.13 -1.95
N PRO A 113 -1.85 18.56 -1.41
CA PRO A 113 -3.01 17.71 -1.23
C PRO A 113 -3.47 17.12 -2.55
N THR A 114 -3.44 15.79 -2.66
CA THR A 114 -3.69 15.09 -3.92
C THR A 114 -4.81 14.06 -3.74
N VAL A 115 -5.91 14.25 -4.45
CA VAL A 115 -7.02 13.30 -4.47
C VAL A 115 -6.79 12.22 -5.51
N SER A 116 -7.04 10.96 -5.16
CA SER A 116 -7.07 9.84 -6.10
C SER A 116 -8.51 9.51 -6.46
N LEU A 117 -8.76 9.23 -7.72
CA LEU A 117 -10.07 8.88 -8.25
C LEU A 117 -10.11 7.41 -8.67
N GLY A 118 -11.23 6.74 -8.44
CA GLY A 118 -11.47 5.41 -8.97
C GLY A 118 -11.59 5.43 -10.49
N CYS A 119 -11.14 4.36 -11.14
CA CYS A 119 -11.18 4.20 -12.58
C CYS A 119 -11.97 2.98 -13.06
N GLY A 120 -12.80 2.39 -12.19
CA GLY A 120 -13.57 1.18 -12.53
C GLY A 120 -12.78 -0.12 -12.40
N GLN A 121 -11.61 -0.10 -11.78
CA GLN A 121 -10.84 -1.30 -11.48
C GLN A 121 -11.47 -2.08 -10.31
N ALA A 122 -11.61 -3.38 -10.46
CA ALA A 122 -12.04 -4.30 -9.42
C ALA A 122 -11.01 -5.40 -9.19
N ASN A 123 -10.94 -5.90 -7.97
CA ASN A 123 -10.03 -6.99 -7.56
C ASN A 123 -8.56 -6.71 -7.88
N ALA A 124 -8.09 -5.48 -7.65
CA ALA A 124 -6.70 -5.07 -7.88
C ALA A 124 -5.71 -6.07 -7.26
N HIS A 125 -4.66 -6.44 -8.01
CA HIS A 125 -3.62 -7.41 -7.62
C HIS A 125 -4.10 -8.86 -7.46
N MET A 126 -5.30 -9.21 -7.94
CA MET A 126 -5.83 -10.57 -7.93
C MET A 126 -5.85 -11.15 -9.35
N VAL A 127 -5.86 -12.48 -9.46
CA VAL A 127 -6.02 -13.17 -10.76
C VAL A 127 -7.39 -12.92 -11.42
N THR A 128 -8.33 -12.37 -10.65
CA THR A 128 -9.68 -11.97 -11.10
C THR A 128 -9.77 -10.46 -11.33
N GLU A 129 -8.64 -9.78 -11.44
CA GLU A 129 -8.60 -8.35 -11.70
C GLU A 129 -9.33 -8.03 -13.01
N SER A 130 -10.16 -7.02 -12.99
CA SER A 130 -10.96 -6.59 -14.13
C SER A 130 -11.13 -5.08 -14.16
N LEU A 131 -11.46 -4.55 -15.34
CA LEU A 131 -11.74 -3.14 -15.56
C LEU A 131 -13.13 -2.99 -16.17
N ASP A 132 -13.99 -2.21 -15.51
CA ASP A 132 -15.25 -1.75 -16.08
C ASP A 132 -14.97 -0.61 -17.04
N LEU A 133 -15.16 -0.86 -18.34
CA LEU A 133 -14.83 0.12 -19.39
C LEU A 133 -15.74 1.36 -19.33
N GLN A 134 -16.99 1.25 -18.88
CA GLN A 134 -17.88 2.40 -18.77
C GLN A 134 -17.41 3.31 -17.63
N GLN A 135 -17.06 2.75 -16.48
CA GLN A 135 -16.48 3.49 -15.36
C GLN A 135 -15.12 4.09 -15.71
N TYR A 136 -14.30 3.36 -16.46
CA TYR A 136 -13.02 3.87 -16.92
C TYR A 136 -13.17 5.09 -17.84
N LEU A 137 -14.06 5.03 -18.82
CA LEU A 137 -14.31 6.16 -19.73
C LEU A 137 -14.90 7.36 -18.97
N LEU A 138 -15.77 7.11 -17.99
CA LEU A 138 -16.26 8.16 -17.11
C LEU A 138 -15.11 8.82 -16.32
N ALA A 139 -14.21 8.02 -15.74
CA ALA A 139 -13.04 8.55 -15.04
C ALA A 139 -12.13 9.39 -15.95
N CYS A 140 -11.94 8.98 -17.21
CA CYS A 140 -11.21 9.78 -18.21
C CYS A 140 -11.89 11.14 -18.46
N ASN A 141 -13.21 11.16 -18.62
CA ASN A 141 -13.97 12.40 -18.81
C ASN A 141 -13.91 13.33 -17.58
N ILE A 142 -13.99 12.76 -16.38
CA ILE A 142 -13.81 13.49 -15.13
C ILE A 142 -12.42 14.13 -15.08
N GLY A 143 -11.37 13.35 -15.35
CA GLY A 143 -9.99 13.84 -15.37
C GLY A 143 -9.78 14.97 -16.40
N LEU A 144 -10.34 14.82 -17.61
CA LEU A 144 -10.30 15.86 -18.64
C LEU A 144 -11.03 17.13 -18.20
N SER A 145 -12.20 17.01 -17.60
CA SER A 145 -12.98 18.14 -17.09
C SER A 145 -12.23 18.91 -16.00
N ILE A 146 -11.60 18.20 -15.07
CA ILE A 146 -10.75 18.81 -14.02
C ILE A 146 -9.60 19.58 -14.69
N ALA A 147 -8.90 18.97 -15.66
CA ALA A 147 -7.78 19.59 -16.34
C ALA A 147 -8.18 20.85 -17.15
N GLN A 148 -9.42 20.91 -17.61
CA GLN A 148 -9.98 22.07 -18.31
C GLN A 148 -10.51 23.18 -17.39
N GLY A 149 -10.40 22.99 -16.06
CA GLY A 149 -10.88 23.95 -15.06
C GLY A 149 -12.38 23.90 -14.80
N PHE A 150 -13.09 22.87 -15.23
CA PHE A 150 -14.49 22.65 -14.83
C PHE A 150 -14.53 22.21 -13.36
N GLY A 151 -15.19 22.99 -12.51
CA GLY A 151 -15.33 22.70 -11.09
C GLY A 151 -14.53 23.61 -10.16
N ALA A 152 -13.84 24.60 -10.74
CA ALA A 152 -13.18 25.66 -9.98
C ALA A 152 -14.12 26.88 -9.78
#